data_546f4cdcebd90a008463a4995abd07de
#
_entry.id   546f4cdcebd90a008463a4995abd07de
#
_cell.length_a   1.000
_cell.length_b   1.000
_cell.length_c   1.000
_cell.angle_alpha   90.00
_cell.angle_beta   90.00
_cell.angle_gamma   90.00
#
_symmetry.space_group_name_H-M   'P 1'
#
loop_
_entity.id
_entity.type
_entity.pdbx_description
1 polymer ?
#
loop_
_entity_poly.entity_id
_entity_poly.type
_entity_poly.pdbx_seq_one_letter_code
_entity_poly.pdbx_strand_id
1 'polypeptide(L)'
;TEENAGNIIRKYDIVVDGCDNFATRYLINDICIEQRKPYVYGAICGFEGQVSVFNYGEMKKSYRDLYPNEEEMKRMPPPPKGVIGVTPAVVGSIEATEVLKIICGFGDILAGKLWTIDLRTLQSNKFSL
;
A
#
# COMPACT_ATOMS: atom_id res chain seq x y z
N THR A 1 -9.19 -13.60 -6.75
CA THR A 1 -10.65 -13.37 -6.86
C THR A 1 -11.25 -13.11 -5.49
N GLU A 2 -12.39 -12.49 -5.44
CA GLU A 2 -13.14 -12.26 -4.19
C GLU A 2 -13.41 -13.56 -3.44
N GLU A 3 -13.66 -14.66 -4.17
CA GLU A 3 -13.97 -15.96 -3.62
C GLU A 3 -12.82 -16.64 -2.87
N ASN A 4 -11.56 -16.38 -3.28
CA ASN A 4 -10.41 -17.09 -2.72
C ASN A 4 -9.42 -16.19 -1.94
N ALA A 5 -9.52 -14.88 -2.08
CA ALA A 5 -8.59 -13.94 -1.47
C ALA A 5 -8.52 -14.09 0.06
N GLY A 6 -9.67 -14.22 0.73
CA GLY A 6 -9.73 -14.42 2.17
C GLY A 6 -9.01 -15.70 2.64
N ASN A 7 -9.17 -16.79 1.90
CA ASN A 7 -8.50 -18.07 2.22
C ASN A 7 -7.00 -18.02 2.00
N ILE A 8 -6.55 -17.25 1.02
CA ILE A 8 -5.12 -17.06 0.76
C ILE A 8 -4.51 -16.19 1.86
N ILE A 9 -5.07 -15.00 2.12
CA ILE A 9 -4.55 -14.04 3.10
C ILE A 9 -4.49 -14.64 4.50
N ARG A 10 -5.44 -15.48 4.87
CA ARG A 10 -5.47 -16.15 6.19
C ARG A 10 -4.18 -16.89 6.53
N LYS A 11 -3.47 -17.39 5.52
CA LYS A 11 -2.24 -18.19 5.69
C LYS A 11 -0.99 -17.36 5.97
N TYR A 12 -1.06 -16.05 5.87
CA TYR A 12 0.08 -15.14 6.00
C TYR A 12 -0.12 -14.14 7.13
N ASP A 13 0.96 -13.62 7.67
CA ASP A 13 0.95 -12.66 8.80
C ASP A 13 0.91 -11.21 8.32
N ILE A 14 1.47 -10.93 7.17
CA ILE A 14 1.57 -9.60 6.57
C ILE A 14 1.23 -9.71 5.08
N VAL A 15 0.50 -8.74 4.56
CA VAL A 15 0.18 -8.63 3.14
C VAL A 15 0.93 -7.45 2.54
N VAL A 16 1.59 -7.67 1.40
CA VAL A 16 2.34 -6.63 0.67
C VAL A 16 1.67 -6.37 -0.67
N ASP A 17 1.46 -5.11 -0.99
CA ASP A 17 0.81 -4.68 -2.23
C ASP A 17 1.74 -4.86 -3.45
N GLY A 18 1.27 -5.57 -4.43
CA GLY A 18 1.86 -5.66 -5.76
C GLY A 18 0.81 -5.46 -6.86
N CYS A 19 -0.30 -4.79 -6.52
CA CYS A 19 -1.44 -4.64 -7.42
C CYS A 19 -1.30 -3.42 -8.33
N ASP A 20 -2.03 -3.45 -9.44
CA ASP A 20 -2.06 -2.40 -10.44
C ASP A 20 -3.45 -1.73 -10.60
N ASN A 21 -4.41 -2.08 -9.75
CA ASN A 21 -5.77 -1.55 -9.86
C ASN A 21 -6.43 -1.29 -8.50
N PHE A 22 -7.36 -0.34 -8.49
CA PHE A 22 -8.05 0.09 -7.28
C PHE A 22 -8.95 -0.99 -6.69
N ALA A 23 -9.69 -1.72 -7.52
CA ALA A 23 -10.63 -2.74 -7.05
C ALA A 23 -9.93 -3.82 -6.21
N THR A 24 -8.79 -4.31 -6.66
CA THR A 24 -8.00 -5.30 -5.93
C THR A 24 -7.46 -4.73 -4.62
N ARG A 25 -7.05 -3.47 -4.60
CA ARG A 25 -6.58 -2.81 -3.37
C ARG A 25 -7.67 -2.69 -2.31
N TYR A 26 -8.88 -2.29 -2.70
CA TYR A 26 -10.02 -2.26 -1.78
C TYR A 26 -10.35 -3.65 -1.23
N LEU A 27 -10.37 -4.65 -2.09
CA LEU A 27 -10.60 -6.04 -1.67
C LEU A 27 -9.57 -6.52 -0.65
N ILE A 28 -8.29 -6.34 -0.93
CA ILE A 28 -7.20 -6.74 -0.03
C ILE A 28 -7.30 -5.97 1.29
N ASN A 29 -7.52 -4.65 1.22
CA ASN A 29 -7.66 -3.80 2.39
C ASN A 29 -8.77 -4.31 3.33
N ASP A 30 -9.95 -4.58 2.79
CA ASP A 30 -11.10 -5.01 3.59
C ASP A 30 -10.88 -6.38 4.23
N ILE A 31 -10.27 -7.31 3.49
CA ILE A 31 -9.92 -8.63 4.03
C ILE A 31 -8.84 -8.50 5.13
N CYS A 32 -7.86 -7.63 4.94
CA CYS A 32 -6.83 -7.39 5.96
C CYS A 32 -7.42 -6.81 7.24
N ILE A 33 -8.39 -5.93 7.15
CA ILE A 33 -9.12 -5.41 8.31
C ILE A 33 -9.88 -6.53 9.01
N GLU A 34 -10.66 -7.31 8.27
CA GLU A 34 -11.45 -8.43 8.79
C GLU A 34 -10.58 -9.46 9.51
N GLN A 35 -9.46 -9.82 8.90
CA GLN A 35 -8.53 -10.82 9.43
C GLN A 35 -7.45 -10.25 10.35
N ARG A 36 -7.47 -8.95 10.64
CA ARG A 36 -6.52 -8.26 11.52
C ARG A 36 -5.07 -8.43 11.06
N LYS A 37 -4.84 -8.30 9.76
CA LYS A 37 -3.51 -8.39 9.15
C LYS A 37 -2.98 -7.02 8.76
N PRO A 38 -1.71 -6.71 9.02
CA PRO A 38 -1.07 -5.52 8.45
C PRO A 38 -1.07 -5.59 6.92
N TYR A 39 -1.34 -4.45 6.28
CA TYR A 39 -1.30 -4.29 4.85
C TYR A 39 -0.25 -3.23 4.48
N VAL A 40 0.87 -3.68 3.95
CA VAL A 40 1.94 -2.80 3.45
C VAL A 40 1.57 -2.40 2.03
N TYR A 41 1.12 -1.16 1.89
CA TYR A 41 0.62 -0.58 0.65
C TYR A 41 1.72 0.11 -0.12
N GLY A 42 1.75 -0.11 -1.43
CA GLY A 42 2.63 0.60 -2.36
C GLY A 42 1.93 0.85 -3.69
N ALA A 43 2.08 2.04 -4.23
CA ALA A 43 1.55 2.39 -5.54
C ALA A 43 2.54 3.24 -6.31
N ILE A 44 2.50 3.14 -7.63
CA ILE A 44 3.36 3.85 -8.56
C ILE A 44 2.57 4.46 -9.71
N CYS A 45 3.03 5.62 -10.19
CA CYS A 45 2.54 6.26 -11.40
C CYS A 45 3.70 7.01 -12.05
N GLY A 46 4.21 6.54 -13.19
CA GLY A 46 5.38 7.12 -13.84
C GLY A 46 6.62 7.12 -12.94
N PHE A 47 7.09 8.30 -12.58
CA PHE A 47 8.22 8.49 -11.65
C PHE A 47 7.79 8.69 -10.19
N GLU A 48 6.49 8.69 -9.93
CA GLU A 48 5.96 8.92 -8.59
C GLU A 48 5.62 7.62 -7.90
N GLY A 49 5.89 7.56 -6.61
CA GLY A 49 5.58 6.42 -5.77
C GLY A 49 5.04 6.84 -4.42
N GLN A 50 4.31 5.94 -3.79
CA GLN A 50 3.81 6.12 -2.44
C GLN A 50 3.76 4.80 -1.69
N VAL A 51 4.01 4.87 -0.37
CA VAL A 51 3.99 3.71 0.53
C VAL A 51 3.31 4.11 1.83
N SER A 52 2.54 3.18 2.38
CA SER A 52 1.95 3.28 3.72
C SER A 52 1.83 1.90 4.35
N VAL A 53 1.59 1.85 5.64
CA VAL A 53 1.24 0.62 6.36
C VAL A 53 -0.14 0.79 6.96
N PHE A 54 -1.08 -0.01 6.49
CA PHE A 54 -2.45 0.01 6.96
C PHE A 54 -2.73 -1.10 7.98
N ASN A 55 -3.72 -0.88 8.82
CA ASN A 55 -4.21 -1.83 9.82
C ASN A 55 -3.11 -2.32 10.80
N TYR A 56 -2.22 -1.42 11.21
CA TYR A 56 -1.12 -1.71 12.12
C TYR A 56 -0.98 -0.65 13.21
N GLY A 57 -0.61 -1.07 14.42
CA GLY A 57 -0.36 -0.17 15.56
C GLY A 57 -1.64 0.37 16.19
N GLU A 58 -1.51 1.44 16.96
CA GLU A 58 -2.64 2.09 17.67
C GLU A 58 -3.51 2.91 16.70
N MET A 59 -2.88 3.63 15.78
CA MET A 59 -3.54 4.43 14.74
C MET A 59 -3.81 3.58 13.51
N LYS A 60 -4.79 2.68 13.60
CA LYS A 60 -5.16 1.77 12.50
C LYS A 60 -5.88 2.51 11.38
N LYS A 61 -5.13 3.09 10.47
CA LYS A 61 -5.65 3.62 9.23
C LYS A 61 -5.77 2.54 8.17
N SER A 62 -6.56 2.81 7.14
CA SER A 62 -6.81 1.87 6.04
C SER A 62 -6.70 2.58 4.69
N TYR A 63 -6.73 1.80 3.62
CA TYR A 63 -6.79 2.34 2.26
C TYR A 63 -8.01 3.25 2.05
N ARG A 64 -9.10 3.00 2.78
CA ARG A 64 -10.31 3.82 2.74
C ARG A 64 -10.15 5.18 3.42
N ASP A 65 -9.19 5.35 4.33
CA ASP A 65 -8.83 6.65 4.87
C ASP A 65 -8.07 7.50 3.85
N LEU A 66 -7.28 6.87 2.99
CA LEU A 66 -6.56 7.55 1.90
C LEU A 66 -7.50 7.87 0.72
N TYR A 67 -8.34 6.90 0.32
CA TYR A 67 -9.29 7.01 -0.79
C TYR A 67 -10.69 6.57 -0.32
N PRO A 68 -11.46 7.47 0.30
CA PRO A 68 -12.75 7.10 0.90
C PRO A 68 -13.85 6.82 -0.11
N ASN A 69 -13.77 7.35 -1.33
CA ASN A 69 -14.79 7.15 -2.35
C ASN A 69 -14.38 6.05 -3.36
N GLU A 70 -14.70 4.81 -3.02
CA GLU A 70 -14.39 3.62 -3.84
C GLU A 70 -14.99 3.69 -5.24
N GLU A 71 -16.25 4.13 -5.36
CA GLU A 71 -16.93 4.20 -6.65
C GLU A 71 -16.29 5.22 -7.59
N GLU A 72 -15.85 6.35 -7.06
CA GLU A 72 -15.12 7.36 -7.81
C GLU A 72 -13.77 6.81 -8.30
N MET A 73 -13.03 6.15 -7.42
CA MET A 73 -11.74 5.58 -7.75
C MET A 73 -11.84 4.49 -8.82
N LYS A 74 -12.88 3.65 -8.77
CA LYS A 74 -13.13 2.61 -9.77
C LYS A 74 -13.51 3.17 -11.15
N ARG A 75 -14.06 4.39 -11.20
CA ARG A 75 -14.43 5.08 -12.44
C ARG A 75 -13.28 5.86 -13.07
N MET A 76 -12.20 6.07 -12.35
CA MET A 76 -11.04 6.76 -12.90
C MET A 76 -10.43 5.97 -14.05
N PRO A 77 -9.98 6.66 -15.12
CA PRO A 77 -9.29 5.99 -16.21
C PRO A 77 -8.03 5.30 -15.66
N PRO A 78 -7.66 4.13 -16.25
CA PRO A 78 -6.44 3.44 -15.83
C PRO A 78 -5.24 4.36 -16.04
N PRO A 79 -4.23 4.29 -15.15
CA PRO A 79 -3.01 5.07 -15.31
C PRO A 79 -2.33 4.75 -16.65
N PRO A 80 -1.54 5.68 -17.21
CA PRO A 80 -0.81 5.46 -18.44
C PRO A 80 -0.03 4.13 -18.38
N LYS A 81 -0.13 3.34 -19.43
CA LYS A 81 0.65 2.11 -19.56
C LYS A 81 2.13 2.47 -19.76
N GLY A 82 2.98 1.80 -19.04
CA GLY A 82 4.42 2.00 -19.10
C GLY A 82 4.94 2.63 -17.82
N VAL A 83 5.70 1.83 -17.09
CA VAL A 83 6.37 2.24 -15.86
C VAL A 83 7.86 2.07 -16.09
N ILE A 84 8.64 3.11 -15.73
CA ILE A 84 10.09 3.00 -15.69
C ILE A 84 10.45 2.08 -14.54
N GLY A 85 11.22 1.02 -14.80
CA GLY A 85 11.52 -0.03 -13.84
C GLY A 85 12.17 0.44 -12.52
N VAL A 86 12.77 1.64 -12.49
CA VAL A 86 13.33 2.20 -11.26
C VAL A 86 12.27 2.56 -10.22
N THR A 87 11.08 3.00 -10.65
CA THR A 87 10.00 3.39 -9.73
C THR A 87 9.50 2.20 -8.90
N PRO A 88 9.09 1.06 -9.50
CA PRO A 88 8.69 -0.10 -8.70
C PRO A 88 9.86 -0.68 -7.90
N ALA A 89 11.11 -0.57 -8.36
CA ALA A 89 12.27 -1.02 -7.60
C ALA A 89 12.42 -0.23 -6.30
N VAL A 90 12.29 1.08 -6.34
CA VAL A 90 12.36 1.95 -5.15
C VAL A 90 11.18 1.69 -4.22
N VAL A 91 9.96 1.71 -4.73
CA VAL A 91 8.75 1.50 -3.93
C VAL A 91 8.75 0.10 -3.31
N GLY A 92 9.05 -0.93 -4.07
CA GLY A 92 9.14 -2.30 -3.57
C GLY A 92 10.20 -2.49 -2.49
N SER A 93 11.35 -1.82 -2.61
CA SER A 93 12.39 -1.84 -1.58
C SER A 93 11.94 -1.13 -0.28
N ILE A 94 11.19 -0.05 -0.39
CA ILE A 94 10.61 0.62 0.78
C ILE A 94 9.53 -0.24 1.42
N GLU A 95 8.65 -0.86 0.64
CA GLU A 95 7.66 -1.82 1.16
C GLU A 95 8.35 -2.97 1.91
N ALA A 96 9.38 -3.57 1.33
CA ALA A 96 10.15 -4.63 1.97
C ALA A 96 10.80 -4.16 3.28
N THR A 97 11.29 -2.93 3.33
CA THR A 97 11.85 -2.33 4.54
C THR A 97 10.78 -2.18 5.63
N GLU A 98 9.58 -1.74 5.28
CA GLU A 98 8.46 -1.68 6.24
C GLU A 98 8.11 -3.07 6.79
N VAL A 99 8.10 -4.12 5.96
CA VAL A 99 7.91 -5.50 6.41
C VAL A 99 8.99 -5.92 7.42
N LEU A 100 10.25 -5.63 7.13
CA LEU A 100 11.37 -5.92 8.05
C LEU A 100 11.23 -5.17 9.39
N LYS A 101 10.80 -3.91 9.37
CA LYS A 101 10.54 -3.16 10.59
C LYS A 101 9.45 -3.80 11.44
N ILE A 102 8.36 -4.26 10.82
CA ILE A 102 7.26 -4.94 11.51
C ILE A 102 7.75 -6.24 12.15
N ILE A 103 8.47 -7.07 11.40
CA ILE A 103 8.94 -8.38 11.86
C ILE A 103 10.02 -8.26 12.93
N CYS A 104 11.00 -7.38 12.72
CA CYS A 104 12.19 -7.27 13.54
C CYS A 104 12.08 -6.22 14.66
N GLY A 105 11.07 -5.39 14.65
CA GLY A 105 10.81 -4.42 15.72
C GLY A 105 11.81 -3.28 15.81
N PHE A 106 12.18 -2.66 14.69
CA PHE A 106 13.09 -1.51 14.66
C PHE A 106 12.52 -0.37 13.80
N GLY A 107 13.07 0.83 14.01
CA GLY A 107 12.75 2.03 13.21
C GLY A 107 11.33 2.53 13.41
N ASP A 108 10.94 3.49 12.57
CA ASP A 108 9.61 4.08 12.56
C ASP A 108 8.80 3.49 11.39
N ILE A 109 7.67 2.90 11.71
CA ILE A 109 6.77 2.29 10.72
C ILE A 109 5.83 3.36 10.17
N LEU A 110 5.50 3.28 8.87
CA LEU A 110 4.58 4.20 8.19
C LEU A 110 3.10 3.96 8.53
N ALA A 111 2.81 3.49 9.74
CA ALA A 111 1.44 3.34 10.22
C ALA A 111 0.82 4.72 10.47
N GLY A 112 -0.36 4.98 9.89
CA GLY A 112 -1.03 6.28 9.98
C GLY A 112 -0.35 7.39 9.19
N LYS A 113 0.58 7.06 8.30
CA LYS A 113 1.33 8.00 7.47
C LYS A 113 1.38 7.54 6.02
N LEU A 114 1.45 8.49 5.10
CA LEU A 114 1.73 8.24 3.68
C LEU A 114 3.09 8.84 3.34
N TRP A 115 4.02 8.01 2.88
CA TRP A 115 5.26 8.45 2.29
C TRP A 115 5.13 8.55 0.77
N THR A 116 5.60 9.65 0.18
CA THR A 116 5.57 9.88 -1.27
C THR A 116 6.95 10.25 -1.77
N ILE A 117 7.25 9.91 -3.02
CA ILE A 117 8.47 10.32 -3.71
C ILE A 117 8.20 10.66 -5.17
N ASP A 118 8.87 11.70 -5.67
CA ASP A 118 9.04 11.99 -7.10
C ASP A 118 10.49 11.73 -7.47
N LEU A 119 10.77 10.68 -8.25
CA LEU A 119 12.13 10.31 -8.62
C LEU A 119 12.81 11.27 -9.58
N ARG A 120 12.04 12.13 -10.27
CA ARG A 120 12.64 13.17 -11.14
C ARG A 120 13.35 14.24 -10.35
N THR A 121 12.85 14.56 -9.17
CA THR A 121 13.36 15.61 -8.28
C THR A 121 14.02 15.07 -7.02
N LEU A 122 13.81 13.79 -6.70
CA LEU A 122 14.12 13.12 -5.44
C LEU A 122 13.41 13.74 -4.22
N GLN A 123 12.39 14.56 -4.45
CA GLN A 123 11.58 15.11 -3.37
C GLN A 123 10.72 14.00 -2.75
N SER A 124 10.82 13.86 -1.43
CA SER A 124 10.00 12.93 -0.66
C SER A 124 9.31 13.65 0.49
N ASN A 125 8.12 13.16 0.84
CA ASN A 125 7.31 13.74 1.90
C ASN A 125 6.64 12.65 2.71
N LYS A 126 6.30 12.96 3.96
CA LYS A 126 5.45 12.14 4.81
C LYS A 126 4.23 12.97 5.22
N PHE A 127 3.06 12.41 5.02
CA PHE A 127 1.79 13.02 5.42
C PHE A 127 1.12 12.15 6.48
N SER A 128 0.45 12.80 7.44
CA SER A 128 -0.44 12.09 8.37
C SER A 128 -1.77 11.80 7.70
N LEU A 129 -2.26 10.59 7.91
CA LEU A 129 -3.56 10.15 7.42
C LEU A 129 -4.68 10.41 8.45
#